data_f306e337aa0f6d290867f6d47ee7b934
#
_entry.id   f306e337aa0f6d290867f6d47ee7b934
#
_cell.length_a   1.000
_cell.length_b   1.000
_cell.length_c   1.000
_cell.angle_alpha   90.00
_cell.angle_beta   90.00
_cell.angle_gamma   90.00
#
_symmetry.space_group_name_H-M   'P 1'
#
loop_
_entity.id
_entity.type
_entity.pdbx_description
1 polymer ?
#
loop_
_entity_poly.entity_id
_entity_poly.type
_entity_poly.pdbx_seq_one_letter_code
_entity_poly.pdbx_strand_id
1 'polypeptide(L)'
;MGSPYESLELDGLHPRLLTYFSTIPAGSLGRGAGVFDVVGTPRRWLWPVLWVLGRQGVVFPYWGSAPFTVTNRQTDGGLAATRTFQFPSGPRSMTDLMSLRDGALHDELGARRRYGVRLEARVENAALRLRSVRMWMRLGGIRVPVPATVELTERWDDEVGRQHVSVSISAALVGRVYEYAGYFDYEVIDS
;
A
#
# COMPACT_ATOMS: atom_id res chain seq x y z
N MET A 1 -4.37 11.07 -17.44
CA MET A 1 -3.06 10.55 -17.01
C MET A 1 -3.27 9.09 -16.67
N GLY A 2 -2.44 8.17 -17.20
CA GLY A 2 -2.61 6.74 -16.99
C GLY A 2 -2.26 6.26 -15.59
N SER A 3 -2.41 4.97 -15.34
CA SER A 3 -1.97 4.34 -14.09
C SER A 3 -0.45 4.53 -13.92
N PRO A 4 0.06 4.78 -12.70
CA PRO A 4 1.49 4.85 -12.46
C PRO A 4 2.22 3.53 -12.79
N TYR A 5 1.46 2.44 -12.96
CA TYR A 5 1.99 1.12 -13.30
C TYR A 5 2.09 0.86 -14.81
N GLU A 6 1.44 1.66 -15.68
CA GLU A 6 1.45 1.46 -17.15
C GLU A 6 2.83 1.51 -17.79
N SER A 7 3.75 2.26 -17.20
CA SER A 7 5.14 2.36 -17.69
C SER A 7 6.09 1.36 -17.04
N LEU A 8 5.57 0.47 -16.19
CA LEU A 8 6.34 -0.64 -15.67
C LEU A 8 6.30 -1.81 -16.67
N GLU A 9 7.41 -2.47 -16.83
CA GLU A 9 7.46 -3.75 -17.52
C GLU A 9 6.75 -4.80 -16.65
N LEU A 10 5.44 -4.97 -16.88
CA LEU A 10 4.60 -5.96 -16.18
C LEU A 10 4.58 -7.31 -16.90
N ASP A 11 5.52 -7.52 -17.82
CA ASP A 11 5.69 -8.79 -18.52
C ASP A 11 5.92 -9.93 -17.53
N GLY A 12 5.11 -11.00 -17.69
CA GLY A 12 5.15 -12.14 -16.78
C GLY A 12 4.33 -12.00 -15.50
N LEU A 13 3.62 -10.88 -15.30
CA LEU A 13 2.66 -10.76 -14.20
C LEU A 13 1.46 -11.68 -14.44
N HIS A 14 0.93 -12.26 -13.36
CA HIS A 14 -0.27 -13.11 -13.45
C HIS A 14 -1.45 -12.34 -14.07
N PRO A 15 -2.17 -12.89 -15.08
CA PRO A 15 -3.21 -12.15 -15.81
C PRO A 15 -4.34 -11.60 -14.93
N ARG A 16 -4.69 -12.31 -13.85
CA ARG A 16 -5.73 -11.88 -12.91
C ARG A 16 -5.36 -10.62 -12.13
N LEU A 17 -4.08 -10.27 -12.04
CA LEU A 17 -3.60 -9.06 -11.37
C LEU A 17 -3.67 -7.82 -12.28
N LEU A 18 -3.76 -7.99 -13.59
CA LEU A 18 -3.72 -6.88 -14.55
C LEU A 18 -4.83 -5.85 -14.30
N THR A 19 -6.04 -6.30 -13.91
CA THR A 19 -7.15 -5.40 -13.57
C THR A 19 -6.79 -4.42 -12.44
N TYR A 20 -6.06 -4.89 -11.43
CA TYR A 20 -5.65 -4.06 -10.29
C TYR A 20 -4.61 -3.00 -10.66
N PHE A 21 -3.70 -3.32 -11.58
CA PHE A 21 -2.63 -2.43 -12.02
C PHE A 21 -2.95 -1.60 -13.26
N SER A 22 -4.09 -1.86 -13.91
CA SER A 22 -4.55 -1.12 -15.08
C SER A 22 -5.05 0.28 -14.70
N THR A 23 -5.13 1.14 -15.71
CA THR A 23 -5.76 2.46 -15.55
C THR A 23 -7.24 2.31 -15.25
N ILE A 24 -7.69 2.99 -14.20
CA ILE A 24 -9.11 3.10 -13.88
C ILE A 24 -9.74 4.14 -14.82
N PRO A 25 -10.78 3.78 -15.59
CA PRO A 25 -11.46 4.72 -16.49
C PRO A 25 -12.00 5.96 -15.76
N ALA A 26 -12.11 7.06 -16.50
CA ALA A 26 -12.73 8.26 -15.98
C ALA A 26 -14.21 7.98 -15.62
N GLY A 27 -14.64 8.40 -14.42
CA GLY A 27 -15.98 8.12 -13.92
C GLY A 27 -16.12 6.74 -13.25
N SER A 28 -15.04 5.97 -13.13
CA SER A 28 -15.04 4.67 -12.44
C SER A 28 -14.15 4.71 -11.19
N LEU A 29 -14.34 3.72 -10.34
CA LEU A 29 -13.57 3.47 -9.12
C LEU A 29 -13.08 2.04 -9.09
N GLY A 30 -11.86 1.84 -8.65
CA GLY A 30 -11.40 0.54 -8.23
C GLY A 30 -11.86 0.25 -6.79
N ARG A 31 -12.50 -0.88 -6.56
CA ARG A 31 -13.00 -1.30 -5.26
C ARG A 31 -12.52 -2.70 -4.92
N GLY A 32 -11.99 -2.86 -3.72
CA GLY A 32 -11.61 -4.17 -3.22
C GLY A 32 -12.10 -4.39 -1.80
N ALA A 33 -12.37 -5.65 -1.45
CA ALA A 33 -12.76 -6.06 -0.12
C ALA A 33 -12.16 -7.43 0.23
N GLY A 34 -11.78 -7.60 1.48
CA GLY A 34 -11.20 -8.84 1.94
C GLY A 34 -10.90 -8.87 3.43
N VAL A 35 -10.07 -9.81 3.81
CA VAL A 35 -9.60 -9.94 5.18
C VAL A 35 -8.09 -10.04 5.18
N PHE A 36 -7.46 -9.22 5.99
CA PHE A 36 -6.05 -9.39 6.30
C PHE A 36 -5.91 -10.31 7.52
N ASP A 37 -5.11 -11.37 7.34
CA ASP A 37 -4.83 -12.35 8.38
C ASP A 37 -3.98 -11.74 9.50
N VAL A 38 -3.12 -10.80 9.12
CA VAL A 38 -2.28 -10.03 10.03
C VAL A 38 -2.24 -8.55 9.62
N VAL A 39 -2.39 -7.68 10.61
CA VAL A 39 -2.19 -6.23 10.49
C VAL A 39 -1.51 -5.74 11.75
N GLY A 40 -0.45 -4.93 11.59
CA GLY A 40 0.15 -4.24 12.73
C GLY A 40 1.50 -4.77 13.17
N THR A 41 1.73 -4.80 14.48
CA THR A 41 2.95 -5.30 15.11
C THR A 41 2.68 -5.93 16.46
N PRO A 42 3.30 -7.11 16.77
CA PRO A 42 3.23 -7.70 18.11
C PRO A 42 4.04 -6.89 19.14
N ARG A 43 4.89 -5.97 18.68
CA ARG A 43 5.79 -5.18 19.53
C ARG A 43 5.05 -4.02 20.18
N ARG A 44 4.41 -4.21 21.31
CA ARG A 44 3.59 -3.21 22.00
C ARG A 44 4.33 -1.91 22.34
N TRP A 45 5.64 -1.96 22.55
CA TRP A 45 6.44 -0.78 22.80
C TRP A 45 6.51 0.20 21.62
N LEU A 46 6.18 -0.25 20.39
CA LEU A 46 6.04 0.61 19.21
C LEU A 46 4.67 1.31 19.15
N TRP A 47 3.67 0.84 19.88
CA TRP A 47 2.31 1.34 19.78
C TRP A 47 2.15 2.85 20.00
N PRO A 48 2.87 3.51 20.93
CA PRO A 48 2.81 4.97 21.06
C PRO A 48 3.19 5.69 19.75
N VAL A 49 4.25 5.25 19.08
CA VAL A 49 4.67 5.81 17.78
C VAL A 49 3.64 5.51 16.71
N LEU A 50 3.14 4.26 16.63
CA LEU A 50 2.10 3.87 15.67
C LEU A 50 0.79 4.63 15.90
N TRP A 51 0.45 4.97 17.14
CA TRP A 51 -0.72 5.79 17.46
C TRP A 51 -0.60 7.21 16.87
N VAL A 52 0.57 7.83 16.97
CA VAL A 52 0.84 9.13 16.35
C VAL A 52 0.73 9.05 14.82
N LEU A 53 1.33 8.01 14.21
CA LEU A 53 1.27 7.76 12.77
C LEU A 53 -0.15 7.42 12.31
N GLY A 54 -0.92 6.71 13.13
CA GLY A 54 -2.32 6.34 12.86
C GLY A 54 -3.25 7.55 12.81
N ARG A 55 -2.98 8.58 13.61
CA ARG A 55 -3.71 9.88 13.51
C ARG A 55 -3.45 10.61 12.20
N GLN A 56 -2.40 10.24 11.50
CA GLN A 56 -2.04 10.80 10.20
C GLN A 56 -2.46 9.90 9.03
N GLY A 57 -3.12 8.76 9.29
CA GLY A 57 -3.58 7.81 8.29
C GLY A 57 -2.44 7.03 7.62
N VAL A 58 -1.40 6.67 8.37
CA VAL A 58 -0.24 5.93 7.84
C VAL A 58 -0.23 4.47 8.28
N VAL A 59 -0.18 4.20 9.60
CA VAL A 59 -0.18 2.86 10.21
C VAL A 59 -0.85 2.93 11.58
N PHE A 60 -1.25 1.79 12.17
CA PHE A 60 -2.06 1.79 13.38
C PHE A 60 -1.47 0.89 14.47
N PRO A 61 -1.67 1.24 15.77
CA PRO A 61 -1.30 0.39 16.89
C PRO A 61 -2.29 -0.77 17.00
N TYR A 62 -2.02 -1.85 16.32
CA TYR A 62 -2.85 -3.05 16.28
C TYR A 62 -1.99 -4.30 16.09
N TRP A 63 -2.53 -5.46 16.39
CA TRP A 63 -1.99 -6.75 16.04
C TRP A 63 -3.11 -7.80 16.00
N GLY A 64 -3.37 -8.34 14.82
CA GLY A 64 -4.39 -9.36 14.59
C GLY A 64 -4.95 -9.31 13.18
N SER A 65 -5.97 -10.10 12.91
CA SER A 65 -6.69 -10.06 11.64
C SER A 65 -7.68 -8.89 11.60
N ALA A 66 -7.97 -8.38 10.42
CA ALA A 66 -8.94 -7.32 10.23
C ALA A 66 -9.60 -7.40 8.85
N PRO A 67 -10.93 -7.32 8.77
CA PRO A 67 -11.60 -7.05 7.52
C PRO A 67 -11.14 -5.70 6.97
N PHE A 68 -10.99 -5.59 5.64
CA PHE A 68 -10.60 -4.34 5.02
C PHE A 68 -11.33 -4.10 3.71
N THR A 69 -11.37 -2.84 3.32
CA THR A 69 -11.78 -2.40 2.00
C THR A 69 -10.74 -1.46 1.43
N VAL A 70 -10.60 -1.44 0.12
CA VAL A 70 -9.80 -0.47 -0.61
C VAL A 70 -10.65 0.21 -1.67
N THR A 71 -10.46 1.52 -1.82
CA THR A 71 -11.01 2.29 -2.94
C THR A 71 -9.87 3.01 -3.63
N ASN A 72 -9.71 2.75 -4.92
CA ASN A 72 -8.71 3.37 -5.78
C ASN A 72 -9.40 4.35 -6.73
N ARG A 73 -8.81 5.51 -6.92
CA ARG A 73 -9.30 6.54 -7.85
C ARG A 73 -8.14 7.09 -8.65
N GLN A 74 -8.30 7.14 -9.97
CA GLN A 74 -7.37 7.87 -10.82
C GLN A 74 -7.54 9.37 -10.62
N THR A 75 -6.44 10.09 -10.45
CA THR A 75 -6.39 11.54 -10.29
C THR A 75 -5.32 12.14 -11.21
N ASP A 76 -5.30 13.46 -11.37
CA ASP A 76 -4.24 14.14 -12.14
C ASP A 76 -2.85 13.94 -11.55
N GLY A 77 -2.77 13.65 -10.25
CA GLY A 77 -1.50 13.42 -9.54
C GLY A 77 -1.04 11.97 -9.51
N GLY A 78 -1.85 11.01 -9.98
CA GLY A 78 -1.59 9.58 -9.93
C GLY A 78 -2.77 8.78 -9.41
N LEU A 79 -2.52 7.60 -8.86
CA LEU A 79 -3.51 6.69 -8.30
C LEU A 79 -3.64 6.94 -6.79
N ALA A 80 -4.77 7.50 -6.37
CA ALA A 80 -5.11 7.70 -4.97
C ALA A 80 -5.80 6.45 -4.43
N ALA A 81 -5.34 5.95 -3.28
CA ALA A 81 -5.96 4.83 -2.60
C ALA A 81 -6.40 5.20 -1.17
N THR A 82 -7.51 4.63 -0.76
CA THR A 82 -7.98 4.66 0.63
C THR A 82 -8.25 3.23 1.07
N ARG A 83 -7.51 2.77 2.07
CA ARG A 83 -7.65 1.44 2.68
C ARG A 83 -8.25 1.61 4.06
N THR A 84 -9.41 1.01 4.29
CA THR A 84 -10.11 1.07 5.58
C THR A 84 -10.11 -0.29 6.25
N PHE A 85 -9.56 -0.35 7.45
CA PHE A 85 -9.51 -1.54 8.29
C PHE A 85 -10.58 -1.47 9.35
N GLN A 86 -11.27 -2.57 9.59
CA GLN A 86 -12.30 -2.70 10.63
C GLN A 86 -11.66 -3.31 11.89
N PHE A 87 -11.15 -2.45 12.76
CA PHE A 87 -10.60 -2.90 14.05
C PHE A 87 -11.69 -2.96 15.14
N PRO A 88 -11.49 -3.74 16.21
CA PRO A 88 -12.42 -3.74 17.34
C PRO A 88 -12.64 -2.36 17.97
N SER A 89 -11.66 -1.47 17.86
CA SER A 89 -11.75 -0.07 18.34
C SER A 89 -12.41 0.89 17.34
N GLY A 90 -12.97 0.36 16.25
CA GLY A 90 -13.60 1.12 15.17
C GLY A 90 -12.73 1.23 13.92
N PRO A 91 -13.33 1.71 12.82
CA PRO A 91 -12.65 1.80 11.53
C PRO A 91 -11.48 2.77 11.54
N ARG A 92 -10.44 2.43 10.80
CA ARG A 92 -9.26 3.28 10.57
C ARG A 92 -8.88 3.24 9.10
N SER A 93 -8.54 4.39 8.53
CA SER A 93 -8.18 4.48 7.12
C SER A 93 -6.75 4.93 6.93
N MET A 94 -6.06 4.24 6.02
CA MET A 94 -4.79 4.66 5.42
C MET A 94 -5.09 5.28 4.06
N THR A 95 -4.40 6.37 3.74
CA THR A 95 -4.51 7.02 2.44
C THR A 95 -3.13 7.16 1.82
N ASP A 96 -3.03 6.94 0.53
CA ASP A 96 -1.80 7.12 -0.22
C ASP A 96 -2.08 7.65 -1.64
N LEU A 97 -1.05 8.20 -2.24
CA LEU A 97 -1.02 8.59 -3.63
C LEU A 97 0.21 7.99 -4.30
N MET A 98 -0.03 7.01 -5.15
CA MET A 98 1.00 6.43 -6.00
C MET A 98 1.14 7.23 -7.28
N SER A 99 2.36 7.64 -7.61
CA SER A 99 2.66 8.41 -8.82
C SER A 99 3.96 7.95 -9.46
N LEU A 100 4.08 8.11 -10.76
CA LEU A 100 5.32 7.90 -11.49
C LEU A 100 6.00 9.25 -11.70
N ARG A 101 7.27 9.37 -11.26
CA ARG A 101 8.09 10.58 -11.44
C ARG A 101 9.52 10.16 -11.75
N ASP A 102 10.10 10.75 -12.77
CA ASP A 102 11.48 10.47 -13.19
C ASP A 102 11.76 8.95 -13.38
N GLY A 103 10.78 8.23 -13.95
CA GLY A 103 10.87 6.80 -14.20
C GLY A 103 10.83 5.91 -12.95
N ALA A 104 10.47 6.45 -11.79
CA ALA A 104 10.34 5.70 -10.55
C ALA A 104 8.97 5.87 -9.91
N LEU A 105 8.49 4.83 -9.23
CA LEU A 105 7.30 4.89 -8.42
C LEU A 105 7.55 5.68 -7.14
N HIS A 106 6.64 6.59 -6.85
CA HIS A 106 6.61 7.36 -5.60
C HIS A 106 5.26 7.14 -4.93
N ASP A 107 5.29 6.78 -3.67
CA ASP A 107 4.10 6.65 -2.85
C ASP A 107 4.15 7.69 -1.71
N GLU A 108 3.12 8.52 -1.62
CA GLU A 108 2.98 9.57 -0.61
C GLU A 108 1.83 9.21 0.33
N LEU A 109 2.17 8.89 1.59
CA LEU A 109 1.24 8.35 2.58
C LEU A 109 0.70 9.41 3.53
N GLY A 110 -0.54 9.15 3.98
CA GLY A 110 -1.27 9.96 4.97
C GLY A 110 -2.02 11.13 4.35
N ALA A 111 -3.04 11.61 5.04
CA ALA A 111 -3.95 12.66 4.57
C ALA A 111 -3.23 13.97 4.16
N ARG A 112 -2.07 14.25 4.74
CA ARG A 112 -1.24 15.43 4.41
C ARG A 112 -0.02 15.08 3.55
N ARG A 113 0.10 13.84 3.06
CA ARG A 113 1.23 13.36 2.24
C ARG A 113 2.60 13.70 2.83
N ARG A 114 2.72 13.54 4.14
CA ARG A 114 3.95 13.88 4.87
C ARG A 114 5.03 12.81 4.75
N TYR A 115 4.64 11.59 4.50
CA TYR A 115 5.55 10.46 4.36
C TYR A 115 5.63 10.08 2.90
N GLY A 116 6.82 9.85 2.42
CA GLY A 116 7.02 9.46 1.04
C GLY A 116 8.03 8.33 0.94
N VAL A 117 7.81 7.50 -0.06
CA VAL A 117 8.71 6.39 -0.39
C VAL A 117 8.93 6.37 -1.90
N ARG A 118 10.17 6.17 -2.33
CA ARG A 118 10.52 5.82 -3.69
C ARG A 118 10.66 4.32 -3.78
N LEU A 119 10.00 3.72 -4.74
CA LEU A 119 9.89 2.27 -4.91
C LEU A 119 10.52 1.85 -6.22
N GLU A 120 11.20 0.70 -6.20
CA GLU A 120 11.52 -0.09 -7.37
C GLU A 120 10.52 -1.23 -7.50
N ALA A 121 10.07 -1.47 -8.74
CA ALA A 121 9.14 -2.52 -9.08
C ALA A 121 9.86 -3.62 -9.86
N ARG A 122 9.53 -4.88 -9.56
CA ARG A 122 9.99 -6.05 -10.32
C ARG A 122 8.88 -7.08 -10.40
N VAL A 123 8.76 -7.74 -11.54
CA VAL A 123 7.91 -8.92 -11.68
C VAL A 123 8.77 -10.16 -11.49
N GLU A 124 8.45 -10.97 -10.50
CA GLU A 124 9.14 -12.22 -10.19
C GLU A 124 8.12 -13.30 -9.85
N ASN A 125 8.20 -14.46 -10.47
CA ASN A 125 7.30 -15.59 -10.25
C ASN A 125 5.81 -15.21 -10.39
N ALA A 126 5.47 -14.49 -11.45
CA ALA A 126 4.13 -13.97 -11.75
C ALA A 126 3.54 -13.02 -10.68
N ALA A 127 4.35 -12.53 -9.76
CA ALA A 127 3.99 -11.58 -8.72
C ALA A 127 4.68 -10.23 -8.93
N LEU A 128 4.02 -9.13 -8.54
CA LEU A 128 4.65 -7.81 -8.45
C LEU A 128 5.32 -7.66 -7.10
N ARG A 129 6.61 -7.30 -7.12
CA ARG A 129 7.37 -6.93 -5.94
C ARG A 129 7.77 -5.47 -6.00
N LEU A 130 7.46 -4.74 -4.94
CA LEU A 130 7.89 -3.36 -4.73
C LEU A 130 8.84 -3.32 -3.53
N ARG A 131 9.97 -2.64 -3.72
CA ARG A 131 10.94 -2.42 -2.63
C ARG A 131 11.29 -0.95 -2.54
N SER A 132 11.32 -0.42 -1.32
CA SER A 132 11.73 0.96 -1.11
C SER A 132 13.23 1.14 -1.32
N VAL A 133 13.58 2.15 -2.13
CA VAL A 133 14.95 2.63 -2.30
C VAL A 133 15.24 3.74 -1.31
N ARG A 134 14.23 4.57 -1.01
CA ARG A 134 14.37 5.71 -0.11
C ARG A 134 13.02 6.02 0.54
N MET A 135 13.08 6.29 1.84
CA MET A 135 11.94 6.82 2.59
C MET A 135 12.28 8.16 3.21
N TRP A 136 11.29 9.03 3.33
CA TRP A 136 11.44 10.35 3.95
C TRP A 136 10.15 10.79 4.63
N MET A 137 10.31 11.72 5.56
CA MET A 137 9.22 12.48 6.16
C MET A 137 9.40 13.96 5.86
N ARG A 138 8.32 14.69 5.58
CA ARG A 138 8.32 16.14 5.39
C ARG A 138 8.06 16.85 6.72
N LEU A 139 9.00 17.68 7.13
CA LEU A 139 8.90 18.58 8.28
C LEU A 139 9.12 20.01 7.79
N GLY A 140 8.06 20.82 7.76
CA GLY A 140 8.17 22.25 7.37
C GLY A 140 8.79 22.49 5.98
N GLY A 141 8.59 21.61 5.02
CA GLY A 141 9.17 21.74 3.68
C GLY A 141 10.50 21.01 3.46
N ILE A 142 11.16 20.55 4.53
CA ILE A 142 12.40 19.75 4.46
C ILE A 142 12.06 18.27 4.41
N ARG A 143 12.78 17.49 3.58
CA ARG A 143 12.71 16.03 3.56
C ARG A 143 13.75 15.44 4.50
N VAL A 144 13.29 14.82 5.58
CA VAL A 144 14.14 14.11 6.55
C VAL A 144 14.14 12.63 6.19
N PRO A 145 15.30 11.99 5.97
CA PRO A 145 15.37 10.56 5.69
C PRO A 145 14.79 9.75 6.86
N VAL A 146 14.06 8.68 6.53
CA VAL A 146 13.57 7.70 7.51
C VAL A 146 14.37 6.40 7.30
N PRO A 147 15.09 5.90 8.33
CA PRO A 147 15.91 4.69 8.21
C PRO A 147 15.04 3.42 8.31
N ALA A 148 14.14 3.27 7.36
CA ALA A 148 13.25 2.13 7.24
C ALA A 148 13.15 1.69 5.79
N THR A 149 12.77 0.43 5.59
CA THR A 149 12.51 -0.18 4.30
C THR A 149 11.10 -0.70 4.25
N VAL A 150 10.46 -0.60 3.08
CA VAL A 150 9.17 -1.20 2.77
C VAL A 150 9.40 -2.27 1.70
N GLU A 151 8.82 -3.43 1.91
CA GLU A 151 8.71 -4.49 0.91
C GLU A 151 7.24 -4.83 0.75
N LEU A 152 6.78 -4.87 -0.48
CA LEU A 152 5.42 -5.23 -0.85
C LEU A 152 5.48 -6.33 -1.90
N THR A 153 4.64 -7.34 -1.75
CA THR A 153 4.43 -8.38 -2.76
C THR A 153 2.95 -8.52 -3.01
N GLU A 154 2.57 -8.48 -4.28
CA GLU A 154 1.21 -8.80 -4.73
C GLU A 154 1.26 -9.97 -5.69
N ARG A 155 0.51 -11.01 -5.40
CA ARG A 155 0.43 -12.23 -6.18
C ARG A 155 -1.02 -12.70 -6.32
N TRP A 156 -1.30 -13.44 -7.37
CA TRP A 156 -2.51 -14.23 -7.46
C TRP A 156 -2.25 -15.59 -6.81
N ASP A 157 -3.22 -16.08 -6.08
CA ASP A 157 -3.19 -17.39 -5.45
C ASP A 157 -4.21 -18.29 -6.15
N ASP A 158 -3.72 -19.22 -6.98
CA ASP A 158 -4.58 -20.10 -7.78
C ASP A 158 -5.36 -21.10 -6.92
N GLU A 159 -4.85 -21.47 -5.75
CA GLU A 159 -5.53 -22.40 -4.85
C GLU A 159 -6.72 -21.73 -4.16
N VAL A 160 -6.55 -20.48 -3.75
CA VAL A 160 -7.60 -19.68 -3.09
C VAL A 160 -8.48 -18.94 -4.12
N GLY A 161 -7.96 -18.71 -5.33
CA GLY A 161 -8.63 -17.97 -6.40
C GLY A 161 -8.75 -16.47 -6.12
N ARG A 162 -7.81 -15.89 -5.35
CA ARG A 162 -7.85 -14.49 -4.91
C ARG A 162 -6.48 -13.80 -4.96
N GLN A 163 -6.49 -12.49 -5.02
CA GLN A 163 -5.30 -11.68 -4.90
C GLN A 163 -4.82 -11.65 -3.45
N HIS A 164 -3.54 -11.92 -3.25
CA HIS A 164 -2.85 -11.83 -1.97
C HIS A 164 -1.88 -10.66 -1.99
N VAL A 165 -1.95 -9.80 -0.99
CA VAL A 165 -0.99 -8.74 -0.73
C VAL A 165 -0.26 -8.99 0.58
N SER A 166 1.04 -8.72 0.58
CA SER A 166 1.88 -8.74 1.77
C SER A 166 2.77 -7.52 1.79
N VAL A 167 2.74 -6.76 2.87
CA VAL A 167 3.58 -5.59 3.09
C VAL A 167 4.31 -5.73 4.41
N SER A 168 5.60 -5.47 4.39
CA SER A 168 6.41 -5.38 5.60
C SER A 168 7.20 -4.08 5.64
N ILE A 169 7.26 -3.48 6.81
CA ILE A 169 8.08 -2.31 7.12
C ILE A 169 9.11 -2.71 8.16
N SER A 170 10.38 -2.53 7.81
CA SER A 170 11.50 -2.82 8.71
C SER A 170 12.32 -1.57 8.96
N ALA A 171 12.68 -1.32 10.22
CA ALA A 171 13.58 -0.24 10.61
C ALA A 171 14.98 -0.80 10.93
N ALA A 172 16.01 -0.02 10.61
CA ALA A 172 17.38 -0.37 10.95
C ALA A 172 17.51 -0.64 12.47
N LEU A 173 18.27 -1.65 12.85
CA LEU A 173 18.52 -2.09 14.23
C LEU A 173 17.30 -2.67 14.98
N VAL A 174 16.08 -2.39 14.53
CA VAL A 174 14.82 -2.87 15.15
C VAL A 174 14.27 -4.11 14.43
N GLY A 175 14.52 -4.24 13.14
CA GLY A 175 13.91 -5.25 12.29
C GLY A 175 12.47 -4.88 11.93
N ARG A 176 11.61 -5.87 11.68
CA ARG A 176 10.22 -5.65 11.27
C ARG A 176 9.44 -4.88 12.33
N VAL A 177 8.91 -3.72 11.96
CA VAL A 177 8.16 -2.81 12.85
C VAL A 177 6.68 -2.77 12.55
N TYR A 178 6.27 -3.17 11.35
CA TYR A 178 4.87 -3.22 10.93
C TYR A 178 4.71 -4.19 9.76
N GLU A 179 3.57 -4.85 9.69
CA GLU A 179 3.20 -5.68 8.55
C GLU A 179 1.69 -5.74 8.38
N TYR A 180 1.26 -6.03 7.16
CA TYR A 180 -0.07 -6.53 6.88
C TYR A 180 -0.02 -7.49 5.71
N ALA A 181 -0.84 -8.55 5.78
CA ALA A 181 -0.97 -9.52 4.72
C ALA A 181 -2.37 -10.14 4.73
N GLY A 182 -2.89 -10.47 3.56
CA GLY A 182 -4.17 -11.13 3.41
C GLY A 182 -4.70 -11.13 1.99
N TYR A 183 -5.92 -11.61 1.85
CA TYR A 183 -6.57 -11.84 0.57
C TYR A 183 -7.71 -10.85 0.35
N PHE A 184 -7.90 -10.46 -0.91
CA PHE A 184 -9.03 -9.60 -1.29
C PHE A 184 -9.45 -9.86 -2.75
N ASP A 185 -10.68 -9.49 -3.04
CA ASP A 185 -11.22 -9.40 -4.38
C ASP A 185 -11.21 -7.95 -4.83
N TYR A 186 -11.01 -7.72 -6.13
CA TYR A 186 -10.95 -6.37 -6.69
C TYR A 186 -11.70 -6.28 -8.00
N GLU A 187 -12.44 -5.20 -8.16
CA GLU A 187 -13.21 -4.88 -9.36
C GLU A 187 -13.15 -3.38 -9.67
N VAL A 188 -13.39 -3.02 -10.91
CA VAL A 188 -13.60 -1.64 -11.33
C VAL A 188 -15.10 -1.44 -11.56
N ILE A 189 -15.68 -0.46 -10.89
CA ILE A 189 -17.12 -0.15 -10.93
C ILE A 189 -17.33 1.29 -11.38
N ASP A 190 -18.46 1.58 -11.99
CA ASP A 190 -18.87 2.93 -12.31
C ASP A 190 -19.23 3.70 -11.01
N SER A 191 -18.84 4.98 -10.94
CA SER A 191 -18.99 5.82 -9.74
C SER A 191 -20.26 6.68 -9.75
#